data_928b5d57974ae7e60a2677d57a245280
#
_entry.id   928b5d57974ae7e60a2677d57a245280
#
_cell.length_a   1.000
_cell.length_b   1.000
_cell.length_c   1.000
_cell.angle_alpha   90.00
_cell.angle_beta   90.00
_cell.angle_gamma   90.00
#
_symmetry.space_group_name_H-M   'P 1'
#
loop_
_entity.id
_entity.type
_entity.pdbx_description
1 polymer ?
#
loop_
_entity_poly.entity_id
_entity_poly.type
_entity_poly.pdbx_seq_one_letter_code
_entity_poly.pdbx_strand_id
1 'polypeptide(L)'
;MTKSELIEALAGQLHHLAFKDVELAVNCVIEQMSETLSSGERIEIRGFGSFSLHHRAPRMGRNPKTGEAVSLTAKYVPHFKPGKELRDRVDASREKCRIID
;
A
#
# COMPACT_ATOMS: atom_id res chain seq x y z
N MET A 1 0.64 10.98 4.67
CA MET A 1 -0.82 11.06 4.41
C MET A 1 -1.52 9.85 5.03
N THR A 2 -2.47 10.12 5.91
CA THR A 2 -3.30 9.08 6.53
C THR A 2 -4.56 8.85 5.70
N LYS A 3 -5.31 7.79 6.02
CA LYS A 3 -6.59 7.54 5.36
C LYS A 3 -7.56 8.70 5.53
N SER A 4 -7.61 9.29 6.73
CA SER A 4 -8.47 10.45 7.00
C SER A 4 -8.10 11.64 6.12
N GLU A 5 -6.82 11.90 5.96
CA GLU A 5 -6.32 12.98 5.12
C GLU A 5 -6.62 12.75 3.65
N LEU A 6 -6.53 11.49 3.19
CA LEU A 6 -6.93 11.11 1.84
C LEU A 6 -8.42 11.39 1.60
N ILE A 7 -9.26 11.00 2.55
CA ILE A 7 -10.71 11.24 2.47
C ILE A 7 -11.00 12.73 2.41
N GLU A 8 -10.35 13.53 3.25
CA GLU A 8 -10.51 14.99 3.25
C GLU A 8 -10.10 15.61 1.92
N ALA A 9 -8.96 15.17 1.37
CA ALA A 9 -8.47 15.67 0.08
C ALA A 9 -9.45 15.36 -1.05
N LEU A 10 -10.00 14.14 -1.07
CA LEU A 10 -10.98 13.73 -2.08
C LEU A 10 -12.29 14.49 -1.92
N ALA A 11 -12.77 14.63 -0.70
CA ALA A 11 -14.00 15.39 -0.42
C ALA A 11 -13.88 16.85 -0.89
N GLY A 12 -12.68 17.43 -0.75
CA GLY A 12 -12.39 18.78 -1.23
C GLY A 12 -12.42 18.91 -2.75
N GLN A 13 -12.20 17.82 -3.47
CA GLN A 13 -12.26 17.79 -4.94
C GLN A 13 -13.64 17.40 -5.47
N LEU A 14 -14.42 16.67 -4.70
CA LEU A 14 -15.71 16.13 -5.10
C LEU A 14 -16.84 16.88 -4.40
N HIS A 15 -16.96 18.19 -4.70
CA HIS A 15 -17.90 19.09 -4.02
C HIS A 15 -19.38 18.68 -4.12
N HIS A 16 -19.71 17.88 -5.13
CA HIS A 16 -21.08 17.41 -5.36
C HIS A 16 -21.44 16.18 -4.51
N LEU A 17 -20.48 15.64 -3.76
CA LEU A 17 -20.72 14.49 -2.91
C LEU A 17 -20.64 14.88 -1.43
N ALA A 18 -21.50 14.26 -0.62
CA ALA A 18 -21.43 14.42 0.82
C ALA A 18 -20.16 13.75 1.36
N PHE A 19 -19.59 14.32 2.39
CA PHE A 19 -18.37 13.78 3.03
C PHE A 19 -18.53 12.30 3.40
N LYS A 20 -19.67 11.93 3.94
CA LYS A 20 -19.99 10.55 4.30
C LYS A 20 -19.92 9.58 3.12
N ASP A 21 -20.35 10.02 1.95
CA ASP A 21 -20.33 9.20 0.73
C ASP A 21 -18.90 9.00 0.25
N VAL A 22 -18.05 10.02 0.34
CA VAL A 22 -16.62 9.92 -0.01
C VAL A 22 -15.92 8.99 0.95
N GLU A 23 -16.17 9.11 2.24
CA GLU A 23 -15.62 8.23 3.27
C GLU A 23 -15.99 6.77 3.01
N LEU A 24 -17.27 6.51 2.74
CA LEU A 24 -17.77 5.18 2.43
C LEU A 24 -17.09 4.61 1.19
N ALA A 25 -16.96 5.41 0.13
CA ALA A 25 -16.34 4.97 -1.12
C ALA A 25 -14.87 4.59 -0.91
N VAL A 26 -14.11 5.40 -0.19
CA VAL A 26 -12.69 5.11 0.11
C VAL A 26 -12.58 3.83 0.93
N ASN A 27 -13.40 3.67 1.95
CA ASN A 27 -13.41 2.45 2.76
C ASN A 27 -13.76 1.21 1.94
N CYS A 28 -14.71 1.33 1.01
CA CYS A 28 -15.07 0.23 0.12
C CYS A 28 -13.93 -0.17 -0.82
N VAL A 29 -13.21 0.80 -1.36
CA VAL A 29 -12.06 0.53 -2.24
C VAL A 29 -10.96 -0.20 -1.46
N ILE A 30 -10.61 0.29 -0.28
CA ILE A 30 -9.56 -0.33 0.54
C ILE A 30 -9.96 -1.73 0.97
N GLU A 31 -11.22 -1.93 1.37
CA GLU A 31 -11.72 -3.24 1.77
C GLU A 31 -11.70 -4.23 0.60
N GLN A 32 -12.11 -3.78 -0.58
CA GLN A 32 -12.06 -4.63 -1.78
C GLN A 32 -10.64 -5.06 -2.11
N MET A 33 -9.68 -4.14 -2.01
CA MET A 33 -8.27 -4.46 -2.25
C MET A 33 -7.74 -5.45 -1.22
N SER A 34 -8.09 -5.25 0.04
CA SER A 34 -7.70 -6.14 1.13
C SER A 34 -8.26 -7.55 0.93
N GLU A 35 -9.51 -7.65 0.54
CA GLU A 35 -10.18 -8.92 0.28
C GLU A 35 -9.55 -9.65 -0.92
N THR A 36 -9.27 -8.94 -1.99
CA THR A 36 -8.63 -9.51 -3.19
C THR A 36 -7.27 -10.09 -2.85
N LEU A 37 -6.44 -9.34 -2.13
CA LEU A 37 -5.11 -9.80 -1.73
C LEU A 37 -5.18 -10.96 -0.74
N SER A 38 -6.12 -10.94 0.20
CA SER A 38 -6.27 -12.04 1.15
C SER A 38 -6.82 -13.32 0.50
N SER A 39 -7.39 -13.21 -0.70
CA SER A 39 -7.81 -14.36 -1.51
C SER A 39 -6.68 -14.92 -2.40
N GLY A 40 -5.48 -14.35 -2.33
CA GLY A 40 -4.34 -14.81 -3.10
C GLY A 40 -4.23 -14.21 -4.50
N GLU A 41 -5.06 -13.24 -4.83
CA GLU A 41 -5.06 -12.61 -6.14
C GLU A 41 -4.20 -11.33 -6.14
N ARG A 42 -3.66 -11.00 -7.31
CA ARG A 42 -2.92 -9.75 -7.47
C ARG A 42 -3.86 -8.64 -7.94
N ILE A 43 -3.43 -7.41 -7.70
CA ILE A 43 -4.14 -6.21 -8.16
C ILE A 43 -3.22 -5.46 -9.10
N GLU A 44 -3.74 -5.05 -10.25
CA GLU A 44 -2.98 -4.26 -11.20
C GLU A 44 -3.77 -3.00 -11.53
N ILE A 45 -3.17 -1.84 -11.25
CA ILE A 45 -3.78 -0.54 -11.51
C ILE A 45 -2.90 0.17 -12.54
N ARG A 46 -3.38 0.20 -13.79
CA ARG A 46 -2.63 0.79 -14.89
C ARG A 46 -2.32 2.26 -14.59
N GLY A 47 -1.07 2.65 -14.81
CA GLY A 47 -0.62 4.01 -14.54
C GLY A 47 -0.20 4.25 -13.08
N PHE A 48 -0.44 3.29 -12.21
CA PHE A 48 -0.10 3.42 -10.80
C PHE A 48 0.89 2.35 -10.34
N GLY A 49 0.51 1.10 -10.42
CA GLY A 49 1.37 0.00 -9.99
C GLY A 49 0.60 -1.28 -9.76
N SER A 50 1.26 -2.26 -9.18
CA SER A 50 0.66 -3.55 -8.90
C SER A 50 0.94 -3.99 -7.48
N PHE A 51 -0.04 -4.68 -6.90
CA PHE A 51 0.08 -5.35 -5.60
C PHE A 51 0.09 -6.84 -5.85
N SER A 52 1.05 -7.54 -5.26
CA SER A 52 1.17 -8.99 -5.38
C SER A 52 1.56 -9.57 -4.03
N LEU A 53 1.52 -10.88 -3.92
CA LEU A 53 1.91 -11.57 -2.71
C LEU A 53 3.28 -12.20 -2.89
N HIS A 54 4.15 -11.99 -1.93
CA HIS A 54 5.46 -12.65 -1.89
C HIS A 54 5.46 -13.70 -0.80
N HIS A 55 5.87 -14.90 -1.16
CA HIS A 55 6.07 -15.98 -0.21
C HIS A 55 7.40 -15.81 0.50
N ARG A 56 7.35 -15.79 1.82
CA ARG A 56 8.55 -15.79 2.66
C ARG A 56 8.74 -17.21 3.20
N ALA A 57 9.82 -17.86 2.76
CA ALA A 57 10.14 -19.21 3.22
C ALA A 57 10.45 -19.22 4.73
N PRO A 58 10.27 -20.38 5.40
CA PRO A 58 10.69 -20.52 6.79
C PRO A 58 12.18 -20.22 6.92
N ARG A 59 12.56 -19.53 7.98
CA ARG A 59 13.96 -19.18 8.22
C ARG A 59 14.24 -19.08 9.70
N MET A 60 15.52 -19.07 10.06
CA MET A 60 15.97 -18.80 11.41
C MET A 60 16.25 -17.31 11.57
N GLY A 61 15.69 -16.71 12.59
CA GLY A 61 15.95 -15.36 12.99
C GLY A 61 16.61 -15.34 14.37
N ARG A 62 16.87 -14.16 14.90
CA ARG A 62 17.39 -13.99 16.26
C ARG A 62 16.49 -13.05 17.04
N ASN A 63 16.28 -13.40 18.31
CA ASN A 63 15.60 -12.52 19.23
C ASN A 63 16.55 -11.37 19.59
N PRO A 64 16.21 -10.11 19.29
CA PRO A 64 17.11 -8.98 19.55
C PRO A 64 17.37 -8.73 21.03
N LYS A 65 16.53 -9.24 21.93
CA LYS A 65 16.72 -9.09 23.38
C LYS A 65 17.63 -10.15 23.99
N THR A 66 17.53 -11.39 23.53
CA THR A 66 18.27 -12.53 24.11
C THR A 66 19.38 -13.05 23.21
N GLY A 67 19.37 -12.72 21.92
CA GLY A 67 20.30 -13.26 20.94
C GLY A 67 20.02 -14.71 20.57
N GLU A 68 18.96 -15.31 21.09
CA GLU A 68 18.61 -16.70 20.80
C GLU A 68 18.05 -16.83 19.37
N ALA A 69 18.36 -17.98 18.74
CA ALA A 69 17.82 -18.33 17.44
C ALA A 69 16.32 -18.63 17.58
N VAL A 70 15.51 -18.06 16.69
CA VAL A 70 14.06 -18.25 16.63
C VAL A 70 13.65 -18.79 15.27
N SER A 71 12.82 -19.83 15.26
CA SER A 71 12.28 -20.38 14.03
C SER A 71 11.17 -19.47 13.53
N LEU A 72 11.30 -18.97 12.30
CA LEU A 72 10.29 -18.15 11.63
C LEU A 72 9.55 -19.01 10.63
N THR A 73 8.22 -19.07 10.77
CA THR A 73 7.36 -19.83 9.87
C THR A 73 7.23 -19.15 8.51
N ALA A 74 6.87 -19.94 7.48
CA ALA A 74 6.54 -19.41 6.17
C ALA A 74 5.33 -18.48 6.26
N LYS A 75 5.33 -17.43 5.45
CA LYS A 75 4.18 -16.52 5.36
C LYS A 75 4.12 -15.84 4.00
N TYR A 76 2.96 -15.32 3.68
CA TYR A 76 2.75 -14.48 2.50
C TYR A 76 2.65 -13.03 2.94
N VAL A 77 3.33 -12.15 2.24
CA VAL A 77 3.30 -10.70 2.53
C VAL A 77 2.90 -9.92 1.28
N PRO A 78 2.07 -8.88 1.43
CA PRO A 78 1.76 -8.01 0.30
C PRO A 78 3.01 -7.23 -0.12
N HIS A 79 3.14 -7.04 -1.43
CA HIS A 79 4.24 -6.27 -2.01
C HIS A 79 3.68 -5.34 -3.07
N PHE A 80 4.06 -4.07 -3.01
CA PHE A 80 3.68 -3.08 -4.00
C PHE A 80 4.86 -2.77 -4.93
N LYS A 81 4.62 -2.86 -6.23
CA LYS A 81 5.58 -2.46 -7.25
C LYS A 81 4.99 -1.29 -8.03
N PRO A 82 5.62 -0.11 -7.98
CA PRO A 82 5.13 1.05 -8.74
C PRO A 82 5.27 0.81 -10.24
N GLY A 83 4.33 1.35 -11.01
CA GLY A 83 4.41 1.36 -12.46
C GLY A 83 5.37 2.44 -12.93
N LYS A 84 5.69 2.41 -14.24
CA LYS A 84 6.63 3.36 -14.84
C LYS A 84 6.20 4.81 -14.65
N GLU A 85 4.92 5.11 -14.91
CA GLU A 85 4.40 6.47 -14.76
C GLU A 85 4.56 7.03 -13.36
N LEU A 86 4.25 6.23 -12.35
CA LEU A 86 4.39 6.66 -10.95
C LEU A 86 5.87 6.85 -10.59
N ARG A 87 6.74 5.92 -10.99
CA ARG A 87 8.17 6.03 -10.74
C ARG A 87 8.74 7.30 -11.34
N ASP A 88 8.42 7.54 -12.60
CA ASP A 88 8.93 8.71 -13.31
C ASP A 88 8.43 10.02 -12.71
N ARG A 89 7.18 10.03 -12.28
CA ARG A 89 6.56 11.19 -11.63
C ARG A 89 7.22 11.52 -10.30
N VAL A 90 7.50 10.50 -9.51
CA VAL A 90 8.20 10.67 -8.21
C VAL A 90 9.63 11.14 -8.45
N ASP A 91 10.34 10.53 -9.38
CA ASP A 91 11.72 10.90 -9.68
C ASP A 91 11.81 12.34 -10.22
N ALA A 92 10.91 12.74 -11.09
CA ALA A 92 10.86 14.10 -11.64
C ALA A 92 10.58 15.16 -10.56
N SER A 93 9.89 14.80 -9.48
CA SER A 93 9.55 15.74 -8.42
C SER A 93 10.72 16.07 -7.49
N ARG A 94 11.84 15.36 -7.61
CA ARG A 94 13.01 15.58 -6.75
C ARG A 94 13.60 17.00 -6.82
N GLU A 95 13.41 17.66 -7.95
CA GLU A 95 13.90 19.04 -8.18
C GLU A 95 12.95 20.08 -7.59
N LYS A 96 11.70 19.71 -7.36
CA LYS A 96 10.65 20.61 -6.84
C LYS A 96 10.32 20.36 -5.38
N CYS A 97 10.51 19.14 -4.93
CA CYS A 97 10.17 18.72 -3.58
C CYS A 97 11.35 17.99 -2.96
N ARG A 98 11.55 18.22 -1.67
CA ARG A 98 12.56 17.48 -0.92
C ARG A 98 12.08 16.05 -0.69
N ILE A 99 12.82 15.08 -1.24
CA ILE A 99 12.54 13.67 -1.05
C ILE A 99 13.49 13.14 0.02
N ILE A 100 12.93 12.52 1.04
CA ILE A 100 13.69 11.92 2.14
C ILE A 100 13.85 10.42 1.87
N ASP A 101 15.09 9.96 1.88
CA ASP A 101 15.42 8.55 1.68
C ASP A 101 15.13 7.71 2.94
#